data_cd199ae30f4884d7fe550c83f6d25141
#
_entry.id   cd199ae30f4884d7fe550c83f6d25141
#
_cell.length_a   1.000
_cell.length_b   1.000
_cell.length_c   1.000
_cell.angle_alpha   90.00
_cell.angle_beta   90.00
_cell.angle_gamma   90.00
#
_symmetry.space_group_name_H-M   'P 1'
#
loop_
_entity.id
_entity.type
_entity.pdbx_description
1 polymer ?
#
loop_
_entity_poly.entity_id
_entity_poly.type
_entity_poly.pdbx_seq_one_letter_code
_entity_poly.pdbx_strand_id
1 'polypeptide(L)'
;SYSPDNYYIDYDTLAGDVYVKDVMRSFNREVGSHEYDVYFTLQQKWGNFVFKPGIRMEYEKVWNNISGYEISEHEKDYLNWRPSIHLSYRTKTMHNFSLSYSRRIAPPGARDLTDYKFYSTESFSTGNLELLPTYTNSLEGGWTKYWEKFGSLGLTAYYRDSRNTVDNINDVMYD
;
A
#
# COMPACT_ATOMS: atom_id res chain seq x y z
N SER A 1 6.13 13.87 -2.90
CA SER A 1 7.19 13.91 -1.86
C SER A 1 8.44 13.21 -2.38
N TYR A 2 9.61 13.68 -2.01
CA TYR A 2 10.90 13.08 -2.31
C TYR A 2 11.51 12.59 -1.00
N SER A 3 11.83 11.33 -0.89
CA SER A 3 12.48 10.76 0.28
C SER A 3 13.48 9.69 -0.17
N PRO A 4 14.75 10.04 -0.40
CA PRO A 4 15.80 9.03 -0.53
C PRO A 4 16.27 8.64 0.87
N ASP A 5 16.21 7.36 1.16
CA ASP A 5 16.80 6.79 2.37
C ASP A 5 18.04 5.98 1.97
N ASN A 6 19.18 6.34 2.55
CA ASN A 6 20.43 5.61 2.39
C ASN A 6 20.74 4.81 3.64
N TYR A 7 20.91 3.51 3.50
CA TYR A 7 21.24 2.60 4.59
C TYR A 7 22.56 1.90 4.30
N TYR A 8 23.49 2.02 5.26
CA TYR A 8 24.71 1.21 5.28
C TYR A 8 24.55 0.15 6.36
N ILE A 9 24.69 -1.11 6.00
CA ILE A 9 24.67 -2.21 6.94
C ILE A 9 25.96 -2.97 6.77
N ASP A 10 26.83 -2.90 7.78
CA ASP A 10 28.07 -3.65 7.85
C ASP A 10 27.93 -4.76 8.90
N TYR A 11 28.26 -5.95 8.50
CA TYR A 11 28.36 -7.12 9.35
C TYR A 11 29.80 -7.56 9.47
N ASP A 12 30.21 -7.86 10.69
CA ASP A 12 31.51 -8.45 10.97
C ASP A 12 31.33 -9.89 11.48
N THR A 13 32.18 -10.78 11.02
CA THR A 13 32.24 -12.17 11.49
C THR A 13 33.53 -12.36 12.26
N LEU A 14 33.47 -13.06 13.42
CA LEU A 14 34.62 -13.39 14.22
C LEU A 14 35.41 -14.55 13.56
N ALA A 15 36.60 -14.24 13.08
CA ALA A 15 37.51 -15.22 12.49
C ALA A 15 38.74 -15.39 13.42
N GLY A 16 38.71 -16.42 14.28
CA GLY A 16 39.66 -16.56 15.39
C GLY A 16 39.40 -15.47 16.44
N ASP A 17 40.41 -14.63 16.72
CA ASP A 17 40.29 -13.50 17.68
C ASP A 17 40.11 -12.14 17.00
N VAL A 18 39.87 -12.11 15.67
CA VAL A 18 39.74 -10.87 14.89
C VAL A 18 38.37 -10.78 14.22
N TYR A 19 37.77 -9.60 14.30
CA TYR A 19 36.56 -9.29 13.54
C TYR A 19 36.93 -8.96 12.09
N VAL A 20 36.32 -9.67 11.14
CA VAL A 20 36.51 -9.46 9.71
C VAL A 20 35.16 -9.12 9.08
N LYS A 21 35.15 -8.12 8.19
CA LYS A 21 33.94 -7.71 7.48
C LYS A 21 33.34 -8.89 6.69
N ASP A 22 32.09 -9.17 6.95
CA ASP A 22 31.33 -10.16 6.20
C ASP A 22 30.78 -9.52 4.92
N VAL A 23 31.47 -9.74 3.83
CA VAL A 23 31.14 -9.15 2.53
C VAL A 23 29.80 -9.65 1.98
N MET A 24 29.39 -10.88 2.30
CA MET A 24 28.12 -11.44 1.81
C MET A 24 26.91 -10.81 2.49
N ARG A 25 27.04 -10.40 3.76
CA ARG A 25 25.96 -9.80 4.53
C ARG A 25 25.99 -8.27 4.53
N SER A 26 27.14 -7.67 4.24
CA SER A 26 27.31 -6.22 4.21
C SER A 26 26.79 -5.63 2.89
N PHE A 27 25.97 -4.60 2.96
CA PHE A 27 25.45 -3.93 1.77
C PHE A 27 25.13 -2.45 2.03
N ASN A 28 25.12 -1.69 0.95
CA ASN A 28 24.57 -0.33 0.89
C ASN A 28 23.26 -0.38 0.12
N ARG A 29 22.25 0.33 0.60
CA ARG A 29 20.95 0.45 -0.04
C ARG A 29 20.52 1.89 -0.15
N GLU A 30 20.15 2.29 -1.35
CA GLU A 30 19.48 3.54 -1.65
C GLU A 30 18.06 3.24 -2.14
N VAL A 31 17.06 3.75 -1.45
CA VAL A 31 15.66 3.56 -1.80
C VAL A 31 14.94 4.90 -1.80
N GLY A 32 14.02 5.09 -2.72
CA GLY A 32 13.22 6.29 -2.75
C GLY A 32 12.00 6.15 -3.65
N SER A 33 11.13 7.16 -3.58
CA SER A 33 9.98 7.26 -4.47
C SER A 33 9.64 8.70 -4.81
N HIS A 34 9.06 8.87 -6.00
CA HIS A 34 8.37 10.09 -6.39
C HIS A 34 6.89 9.79 -6.57
N GLU A 35 6.04 10.56 -5.91
CA GLU A 35 4.59 10.42 -6.00
C GLU A 35 3.97 11.74 -6.48
N TYR A 36 3.12 11.65 -7.51
CA TYR A 36 2.36 12.75 -8.07
C TYR A 36 0.88 12.39 -8.10
N ASP A 37 0.06 13.23 -7.48
CA ASP A 37 -1.37 13.02 -7.37
C ASP A 37 -2.16 14.14 -8.02
N VAL A 38 -3.19 13.74 -8.76
CA VAL A 38 -4.25 14.64 -9.22
C VAL A 38 -5.59 14.04 -8.84
N TYR A 39 -6.45 14.82 -8.20
CA TYR A 39 -7.78 14.37 -7.86
C TYR A 39 -8.85 15.36 -8.32
N PHE A 40 -9.99 14.81 -8.70
CA PHE A 40 -11.19 15.55 -9.03
C PHE A 40 -12.36 15.01 -8.24
N THR A 41 -13.18 15.90 -7.68
CA THR A 41 -14.41 15.54 -6.97
C THR A 41 -15.52 16.50 -7.39
N LEU A 42 -16.67 15.96 -7.75
CA LEU A 42 -17.89 16.70 -8.00
C LEU A 42 -18.89 16.40 -6.88
N GLN A 43 -19.66 17.39 -6.44
CA GLN A 43 -20.80 17.16 -5.57
C GLN A 43 -22.03 17.81 -6.17
N GLN A 44 -23.06 17.00 -6.36
CA GLN A 44 -24.34 17.45 -6.84
C GLN A 44 -25.44 17.09 -5.83
N LYS A 45 -26.33 18.03 -5.59
CA LYS A 45 -27.48 17.85 -4.68
C LYS A 45 -28.79 18.09 -5.42
N TRP A 46 -29.70 17.12 -5.34
CA TRP A 46 -31.05 17.19 -5.89
C TRP A 46 -32.07 16.93 -4.76
N GLY A 47 -32.61 18.01 -4.19
CA GLY A 47 -33.48 17.90 -3.02
C GLY A 47 -32.77 17.21 -1.85
N ASN A 48 -33.26 16.04 -1.51
CA ASN A 48 -32.75 15.24 -0.38
C ASN A 48 -31.68 14.21 -0.78
N PHE A 49 -31.35 14.16 -2.07
CA PHE A 49 -30.36 13.24 -2.61
C PHE A 49 -29.04 13.98 -2.86
N VAL A 50 -27.92 13.37 -2.46
CA VAL A 50 -26.57 13.86 -2.73
C VAL A 50 -25.81 12.79 -3.50
N PHE A 51 -25.18 13.21 -4.59
CA PHE A 51 -24.28 12.41 -5.42
C PHE A 51 -22.88 13.05 -5.41
N LYS A 52 -21.88 12.28 -5.01
CA LYS A 52 -20.52 12.77 -4.91
C LYS A 52 -19.56 11.75 -5.54
N PRO A 53 -19.33 11.80 -6.86
CA PRO A 53 -18.28 11.04 -7.52
C PRO A 53 -16.91 11.71 -7.31
N GLY A 54 -15.87 10.89 -7.29
CA GLY A 54 -14.49 11.34 -7.24
C GLY A 54 -13.59 10.40 -8.04
N ILE A 55 -12.52 10.93 -8.54
CA ILE A 55 -11.45 10.18 -9.17
C ILE A 55 -10.11 10.78 -8.76
N ARG A 56 -9.17 9.92 -8.36
CA ARG A 56 -7.78 10.29 -8.11
C ARG A 56 -6.90 9.49 -9.06
N MET A 57 -6.00 10.15 -9.72
CA MET A 57 -4.92 9.58 -10.50
C MET A 57 -3.63 9.78 -9.71
N GLU A 58 -2.91 8.71 -9.53
CA GLU A 58 -1.64 8.67 -8.81
C GLU A 58 -0.58 8.06 -9.73
N TYR A 59 0.48 8.80 -9.95
CA TYR A 59 1.69 8.30 -10.58
C TYR A 59 2.77 8.18 -9.53
N GLU A 60 3.32 6.99 -9.38
CA GLU A 60 4.39 6.69 -8.44
C GLU A 60 5.55 6.05 -9.18
N LYS A 61 6.75 6.58 -8.95
CA LYS A 61 8.01 6.03 -9.41
C LYS A 61 8.81 5.60 -8.18
N VAL A 62 9.17 4.34 -8.10
CA VAL A 62 9.93 3.76 -7.00
C VAL A 62 11.26 3.25 -7.53
N TRP A 63 12.35 3.50 -6.80
CA TRP A 63 13.65 2.91 -7.09
C TRP A 63 14.25 2.27 -5.84
N ASN A 64 15.03 1.23 -6.08
CA ASN A 64 15.71 0.46 -5.06
C ASN A 64 17.05 -0.02 -5.61
N ASN A 65 18.13 0.63 -5.19
CA ASN A 65 19.49 0.34 -5.61
C ASN A 65 20.25 -0.27 -4.44
N ILE A 66 20.75 -1.47 -4.61
CA ILE A 66 21.48 -2.20 -3.58
C ILE A 66 22.83 -2.56 -4.15
N SER A 67 23.89 -2.27 -3.40
CA SER A 67 25.27 -2.64 -3.73
C SER A 67 25.92 -3.33 -2.54
N GLY A 68 26.43 -4.52 -2.75
CA GLY A 68 27.07 -5.35 -1.76
C GLY A 68 27.83 -6.48 -2.45
N TYR A 69 27.64 -7.71 -2.01
CA TYR A 69 28.17 -8.90 -2.68
C TYR A 69 27.63 -9.04 -4.12
N GLU A 70 26.35 -8.69 -4.29
CA GLU A 70 25.69 -8.56 -5.59
C GLU A 70 25.23 -7.10 -5.76
N ILE A 71 24.92 -6.71 -7.00
CA ILE A 71 24.35 -5.40 -7.34
C ILE A 71 22.94 -5.64 -7.86
N SER A 72 22.00 -4.90 -7.32
CA SER A 72 20.59 -4.94 -7.73
C SER A 72 20.08 -3.50 -7.85
N GLU A 73 19.75 -3.10 -9.07
CA GLU A 73 19.25 -1.75 -9.38
C GLU A 73 17.89 -1.90 -10.08
N HIS A 74 16.85 -1.44 -9.42
CA HIS A 74 15.52 -1.57 -9.96
C HIS A 74 14.75 -0.27 -9.82
N GLU A 75 14.03 0.04 -10.88
CA GLU A 75 13.12 1.17 -10.97
C GLU A 75 11.78 0.66 -11.51
N LYS A 76 10.68 1.11 -10.91
CA LYS A 76 9.34 0.72 -11.33
C LYS A 76 8.36 1.88 -11.24
N ASP A 77 7.55 2.04 -12.28
CA ASP A 77 6.52 3.06 -12.39
C ASP A 77 5.14 2.44 -12.22
N TYR A 78 4.28 3.14 -11.49
CA TYR A 78 2.88 2.78 -11.29
C TYR A 78 1.99 3.96 -11.66
N LEU A 79 1.00 3.72 -12.54
CA LEU A 79 -0.08 4.66 -12.80
C LEU A 79 -1.39 4.06 -12.28
N ASN A 80 -1.94 4.66 -11.26
CA ASN A 80 -3.05 4.14 -10.51
C ASN A 80 -4.29 5.04 -10.60
N TRP A 81 -5.47 4.42 -10.76
CA TRP A 81 -6.75 5.09 -10.77
C TRP A 81 -7.58 4.67 -9.57
N ARG A 82 -7.97 5.63 -8.73
CA ARG A 82 -8.74 5.44 -7.51
C ARG A 82 -10.11 6.11 -7.64
N PRO A 83 -11.09 5.46 -8.28
CA PRO A 83 -12.46 5.96 -8.35
C PRO A 83 -13.14 5.87 -6.99
N SER A 84 -14.06 6.80 -6.73
CA SER A 84 -14.93 6.79 -5.57
C SER A 84 -16.30 7.35 -5.92
N ILE A 85 -17.32 6.85 -5.26
CA ILE A 85 -18.69 7.34 -5.38
C ILE A 85 -19.29 7.34 -3.99
N HIS A 86 -19.95 8.44 -3.62
CA HIS A 86 -20.76 8.50 -2.43
C HIS A 86 -22.15 9.01 -2.78
N LEU A 87 -23.16 8.24 -2.37
CA LEU A 87 -24.57 8.55 -2.49
C LEU A 87 -25.16 8.71 -1.11
N SER A 88 -26.02 9.69 -0.91
CA SER A 88 -26.83 9.76 0.29
C SER A 88 -28.21 10.29 0.00
N TYR A 89 -29.18 9.78 0.74
CA TYR A 89 -30.57 10.19 0.68
C TYR A 89 -31.16 10.39 2.07
N ARG A 90 -31.63 11.59 2.34
CA ARG A 90 -32.25 11.93 3.62
C ARG A 90 -33.76 12.05 3.45
N THR A 91 -34.52 11.29 4.22
CA THR A 91 -35.98 11.41 4.25
C THR A 91 -36.46 12.57 5.13
N LYS A 92 -37.71 13.00 4.93
CA LYS A 92 -38.34 13.99 5.80
C LYS A 92 -38.52 13.48 7.25
N THR A 93 -38.54 12.17 7.45
CA THR A 93 -38.69 11.51 8.75
C THR A 93 -37.34 11.22 9.41
N MET A 94 -36.27 11.93 9.01
CA MET A 94 -34.88 11.86 9.57
C MET A 94 -34.21 10.50 9.46
N HIS A 95 -34.56 9.69 8.45
CA HIS A 95 -33.73 8.58 8.04
C HIS A 95 -32.69 9.08 7.04
N ASN A 96 -31.48 8.61 7.18
CA ASN A 96 -30.39 8.83 6.23
C ASN A 96 -29.91 7.47 5.70
N PHE A 97 -29.92 7.32 4.38
CA PHE A 97 -29.37 6.16 3.68
C PHE A 97 -28.11 6.61 2.97
N SER A 98 -27.06 5.81 3.03
CA SER A 98 -25.82 6.07 2.33
C SER A 98 -25.34 4.82 1.60
N LEU A 99 -24.70 5.02 0.46
CA LEU A 99 -24.00 3.99 -0.28
C LEU A 99 -22.68 4.60 -0.78
N SER A 100 -21.58 3.96 -0.49
CA SER A 100 -20.30 4.39 -0.97
C SER A 100 -19.51 3.26 -1.59
N TYR A 101 -18.77 3.59 -2.64
CA TYR A 101 -17.78 2.73 -3.26
C TYR A 101 -16.46 3.47 -3.31
N SER A 102 -15.37 2.77 -3.03
CA SER A 102 -14.02 3.28 -3.24
C SER A 102 -13.04 2.17 -3.59
N ARG A 103 -12.06 2.51 -4.44
CA ARG A 103 -10.90 1.67 -4.71
C ARG A 103 -9.68 2.28 -4.03
N ARG A 104 -8.97 1.45 -3.26
CA ARG A 104 -7.65 1.76 -2.72
C ARG A 104 -6.60 0.95 -3.44
N ILE A 105 -5.41 1.50 -3.54
CA ILE A 105 -4.27 0.84 -4.17
C ILE A 105 -3.10 1.01 -3.21
N ALA A 106 -2.41 -0.10 -2.93
CA ALA A 106 -1.20 -0.13 -2.13
C ALA A 106 -0.09 -0.76 -2.99
N PRO A 107 0.89 0.02 -3.46
CA PRO A 107 2.04 -0.53 -4.17
C PRO A 107 2.85 -1.46 -3.26
N PRO A 108 3.59 -2.42 -3.82
CA PRO A 108 4.54 -3.22 -3.05
C PRO A 108 5.60 -2.33 -2.40
N GLY A 109 6.06 -2.72 -1.23
CA GLY A 109 7.15 -2.02 -0.56
C GLY A 109 8.45 -2.11 -1.39
N ALA A 110 9.31 -1.10 -1.31
CA ALA A 110 10.58 -1.12 -2.03
C ALA A 110 11.48 -2.30 -1.62
N ARG A 111 11.31 -2.84 -0.40
CA ARG A 111 12.01 -4.04 0.05
C ARG A 111 11.54 -5.31 -0.66
N ASP A 112 10.27 -5.33 -1.06
CA ASP A 112 9.66 -6.48 -1.72
C ASP A 112 9.98 -6.50 -3.22
N LEU A 113 10.34 -5.33 -3.78
CA LEU A 113 10.71 -5.13 -5.18
C LEU A 113 12.23 -5.23 -5.35
N THR A 114 12.79 -6.42 -5.13
CA THR A 114 14.22 -6.68 -5.33
C THR A 114 14.45 -8.16 -5.61
N ASP A 115 15.49 -8.45 -6.37
CA ASP A 115 16.08 -9.78 -6.54
C ASP A 115 17.33 -10.00 -5.66
N TYR A 116 17.75 -8.95 -4.95
CA TYR A 116 18.88 -9.05 -4.03
C TYR A 116 18.59 -10.03 -2.90
N LYS A 117 19.58 -10.88 -2.60
CA LYS A 117 19.50 -11.85 -1.51
C LYS A 117 20.08 -11.26 -0.22
N PHE A 118 19.22 -11.03 0.75
CA PHE A 118 19.64 -10.58 2.08
C PHE A 118 20.02 -11.79 2.92
N TYR A 119 21.29 -12.03 3.08
CA TYR A 119 21.80 -13.17 3.81
C TYR A 119 21.77 -12.95 5.32
N SER A 120 21.38 -13.98 6.04
CA SER A 120 21.46 -14.16 7.50
C SER A 120 22.46 -15.29 7.78
N THR A 121 22.59 -15.69 9.04
CA THR A 121 23.51 -16.77 9.43
C THR A 121 23.09 -18.12 8.85
N GLU A 122 21.77 -18.39 8.77
CA GLU A 122 21.21 -19.69 8.42
C GLU A 122 20.16 -19.63 7.29
N SER A 123 19.92 -18.45 6.76
CA SER A 123 18.85 -18.22 5.76
C SER A 123 19.18 -17.05 4.85
N PHE A 124 18.41 -16.90 3.80
CA PHE A 124 18.36 -15.64 3.06
C PHE A 124 16.90 -15.24 2.79
N SER A 125 16.68 -13.97 2.55
CA SER A 125 15.39 -13.45 2.07
C SER A 125 15.61 -12.67 0.77
N THR A 126 14.64 -12.77 -0.13
CA THR A 126 14.63 -11.99 -1.37
C THR A 126 13.21 -11.51 -1.65
N GLY A 127 13.07 -10.49 -2.45
CA GLY A 127 11.76 -10.01 -2.92
C GLY A 127 11.39 -10.63 -4.27
N ASN A 128 10.40 -10.02 -4.91
CA ASN A 128 9.93 -10.38 -6.24
C ASN A 128 9.66 -9.11 -7.06
N LEU A 129 10.37 -8.95 -8.16
CA LEU A 129 10.25 -7.80 -9.07
C LEU A 129 8.94 -7.76 -9.85
N GLU A 130 8.22 -8.89 -9.94
CA GLU A 130 6.96 -8.97 -10.67
C GLU A 130 5.73 -8.62 -9.81
N LEU A 131 5.93 -8.23 -8.55
CA LEU A 131 4.83 -7.86 -7.69
C LEU A 131 4.02 -6.70 -8.29
N LEU A 132 2.72 -6.87 -8.23
CA LEU A 132 1.73 -5.88 -8.65
C LEU A 132 1.15 -5.17 -7.43
N PRO A 133 0.66 -3.93 -7.58
CA PRO A 133 -0.04 -3.25 -6.51
C PRO A 133 -1.24 -4.05 -6.00
N THR A 134 -1.46 -4.03 -4.70
CA THR A 134 -2.69 -4.56 -4.09
C THR A 134 -3.85 -3.63 -4.35
N TYR A 135 -4.91 -4.14 -4.97
CA TYR A 135 -6.15 -3.41 -5.22
C TYR A 135 -7.21 -3.83 -4.21
N THR A 136 -7.77 -2.88 -3.49
CA THR A 136 -8.89 -3.12 -2.56
C THR A 136 -10.10 -2.32 -2.97
N ASN A 137 -11.16 -3.01 -3.39
CA ASN A 137 -12.47 -2.43 -3.64
C ASN A 137 -13.32 -2.53 -2.37
N SER A 138 -13.93 -1.43 -1.97
CA SER A 138 -14.79 -1.38 -0.79
C SER A 138 -16.15 -0.84 -1.18
N LEU A 139 -17.20 -1.55 -0.80
CA LEU A 139 -18.58 -1.13 -0.91
C LEU A 139 -19.16 -1.05 0.50
N GLU A 140 -19.76 0.07 0.84
CA GLU A 140 -20.36 0.31 2.15
C GLU A 140 -21.78 0.86 2.00
N GLY A 141 -22.74 0.25 2.69
CA GLY A 141 -24.12 0.70 2.79
C GLY A 141 -24.46 1.07 4.23
N GLY A 142 -25.02 2.23 4.44
CA GLY A 142 -25.38 2.74 5.76
C GLY A 142 -26.83 3.18 5.85
N TRP A 143 -27.39 3.00 7.02
CA TRP A 143 -28.67 3.57 7.40
C TRP A 143 -28.55 4.17 8.79
N THR A 144 -29.07 5.40 8.97
CA THR A 144 -29.12 6.08 10.27
C THR A 144 -30.50 6.69 10.47
N LYS A 145 -31.06 6.49 11.63
CA LYS A 145 -32.28 7.17 12.09
C LYS A 145 -31.91 8.08 13.25
N TYR A 146 -32.38 9.31 13.18
CA TYR A 146 -32.29 10.29 14.27
C TYR A 146 -33.64 10.56 14.89
N TRP A 147 -33.68 10.63 16.23
CA TRP A 147 -34.83 11.03 17.02
C TRP A 147 -34.44 12.20 17.91
N GLU A 148 -35.21 13.26 17.92
CA GLU A 148 -34.89 14.48 18.66
C GLU A 148 -34.69 14.24 20.17
N LYS A 149 -35.44 13.29 20.76
CA LYS A 149 -35.40 13.02 22.21
C LYS A 149 -34.54 11.82 22.61
N PHE A 150 -34.27 10.89 21.70
CA PHE A 150 -33.60 9.60 22.01
C PHE A 150 -32.26 9.44 21.38
N GLY A 151 -31.81 10.42 20.57
CA GLY A 151 -30.53 10.34 19.89
C GLY A 151 -30.58 9.65 18.51
N SER A 152 -29.61 8.86 18.15
CA SER A 152 -29.53 8.22 16.85
C SER A 152 -29.17 6.73 16.93
N LEU A 153 -29.67 5.97 15.97
CA LEU A 153 -29.29 4.57 15.71
C LEU A 153 -28.78 4.48 14.28
N GLY A 154 -27.62 3.84 14.10
CA GLY A 154 -27.04 3.58 12.79
C GLY A 154 -26.73 2.10 12.60
N LEU A 155 -26.92 1.63 11.37
CA LEU A 155 -26.49 0.32 10.89
C LEU A 155 -25.62 0.52 9.66
N THR A 156 -24.48 -0.18 9.60
CA THR A 156 -23.59 -0.14 8.46
C THR A 156 -23.21 -1.57 8.08
N ALA A 157 -23.31 -1.86 6.78
CA ALA A 157 -22.79 -3.09 6.19
C ALA A 157 -21.70 -2.73 5.19
N TYR A 158 -20.64 -3.53 5.16
CA TYR A 158 -19.56 -3.33 4.22
C TYR A 158 -19.12 -4.65 3.56
N TYR A 159 -18.66 -4.53 2.33
CA TYR A 159 -18.01 -5.61 1.59
C TYR A 159 -16.66 -5.10 1.07
N ARG A 160 -15.63 -5.91 1.20
CA ARG A 160 -14.28 -5.59 0.74
C ARG A 160 -13.70 -6.76 -0.03
N ASP A 161 -13.18 -6.47 -1.24
CA ASP A 161 -12.46 -7.40 -2.10
C ASP A 161 -11.05 -6.88 -2.33
N SER A 162 -10.05 -7.68 -1.95
CA SER A 162 -8.63 -7.35 -2.14
C SER A 162 -7.98 -8.36 -3.09
N ARG A 163 -7.18 -7.86 -4.04
CA ARG A 163 -6.48 -8.66 -5.04
C ARG A 163 -5.00 -8.28 -5.07
N ASN A 164 -4.17 -9.23 -5.49
CA ASN A 164 -2.71 -9.10 -5.52
C ASN A 164 -2.14 -8.76 -4.13
N THR A 165 -2.65 -9.42 -3.09
CA THR A 165 -2.07 -9.31 -1.74
C THR A 165 -0.68 -9.94 -1.75
N VAL A 166 0.28 -9.25 -1.14
CA VAL A 166 1.65 -9.73 -1.00
C VAL A 166 1.73 -10.55 0.29
N ASP A 167 2.17 -11.79 0.17
CA ASP A 167 2.40 -12.70 1.30
C ASP A 167 3.86 -13.15 1.30
N ASN A 168 4.44 -13.33 2.48
CA ASN A 168 5.77 -13.91 2.66
C ASN A 168 5.68 -15.44 2.62
N ILE A 169 6.49 -16.06 1.79
CA ILE A 169 6.62 -17.50 1.73
C ILE A 169 7.92 -17.89 2.45
N ASN A 170 7.82 -18.74 3.45
CA ASN A 170 8.98 -19.35 4.09
C ASN A 170 9.13 -20.77 3.55
N ASP A 171 10.24 -21.02 2.89
CA ASP A 171 10.58 -22.34 2.39
C ASP A 171 11.85 -22.85 3.10
N VAL A 172 11.91 -24.14 3.35
CA VAL A 172 13.07 -24.79 3.97
C VAL A 172 13.82 -25.52 2.87
N MET A 173 15.04 -25.06 2.58
CA MET A 173 15.91 -25.80 1.69
C MET A 173 16.50 -26.97 2.45
N TYR A 174 16.23 -28.18 1.96
CA TYR A 174 16.92 -29.39 2.41
C TYR A 174 18.14 -29.58 1.49
N ASP A 175 19.31 -29.65 2.11
CA ASP A 175 20.56 -30.09 1.44
C ASP A 175 20.52 -31.60 1.17
#